data_b0d185bf379c3ae8378d50f33ed2cf6d
#
_entry.id   b0d185bf379c3ae8378d50f33ed2cf6d
#
_cell.length_a   1.000
_cell.length_b   1.000
_cell.length_c   1.000
_cell.angle_alpha   90.00
_cell.angle_beta   90.00
_cell.angle_gamma   90.00
#
_symmetry.space_group_name_H-M   'P 1'
#
loop_
_entity.id
_entity.type
_entity.pdbx_description
1 polymer ?
#
loop_
_entity_poly.entity_id
_entity_poly.type
_entity_poly.pdbx_seq_one_letter_code
_entity_poly.pdbx_strand_id
1 'polypeptide(L)'
;MLARVAAVAAVSLVPTAVPVAPAQAAGSCSISVPSKVSIYSPYREITAKFSAGCVRYAQDAWWDIVHPTQGYSGGFNYDGTHSTDTIDWYDFKGTGTFKIRPEGAYDDDYDDLPQNSTTMTVKLGSRTTASSTRSGRYVTVKGMAKRYSPAAGGYRPWSGAKASLQMKSCSSCSWKYVKSGTTNGSGVVTMKAYASTSRYWRVVTSDTSSTWGRASSYTKR
;
A
#
# COMPACT_ATOMS: atom_id res chain seq x y z
N MET A 1 -29.70 58.30 76.22
CA MET A 1 -30.09 57.85 74.82
C MET A 1 -29.02 56.91 74.34
N LEU A 2 -29.27 55.60 74.36
CA LEU A 2 -28.33 54.58 73.86
C LEU A 2 -28.79 54.16 72.46
N ALA A 3 -27.91 54.41 71.46
CA ALA A 3 -28.13 53.96 70.10
C ALA A 3 -27.59 52.50 69.98
N ARG A 4 -28.47 51.55 69.51
CA ARG A 4 -28.10 50.20 69.20
C ARG A 4 -27.71 50.15 67.68
N VAL A 5 -26.45 49.78 67.45
CA VAL A 5 -25.95 49.45 66.10
C VAL A 5 -26.26 47.96 65.79
N ALA A 6 -27.05 47.65 64.79
CA ALA A 6 -27.28 46.33 64.30
C ALA A 6 -26.23 45.96 63.28
N ALA A 7 -25.43 44.92 63.49
CA ALA A 7 -24.48 44.41 62.50
C ALA A 7 -25.20 43.40 61.57
N VAL A 8 -25.19 43.66 60.30
CA VAL A 8 -25.69 42.75 59.25
C VAL A 8 -24.53 41.86 58.81
N ALA A 9 -24.61 40.59 59.06
CA ALA A 9 -23.65 39.60 58.55
C ALA A 9 -23.99 39.20 57.10
N ALA A 10 -23.13 39.56 56.15
CA ALA A 10 -23.24 39.12 54.77
C ALA A 10 -22.68 37.69 54.61
N VAL A 11 -23.54 36.73 54.26
CA VAL A 11 -23.17 35.36 53.92
C VAL A 11 -22.74 35.33 52.46
N SER A 12 -21.45 35.21 52.19
CA SER A 12 -20.89 35.03 50.84
C SER A 12 -21.04 33.56 50.42
N LEU A 13 -21.92 33.29 49.47
CA LEU A 13 -22.02 32.02 48.76
C LEU A 13 -20.84 31.88 47.80
N VAL A 14 -19.85 31.07 48.14
CA VAL A 14 -18.76 30.69 47.24
C VAL A 14 -19.28 29.58 46.32
N PRO A 15 -19.32 29.79 44.98
CA PRO A 15 -19.69 28.71 44.07
C PRO A 15 -18.60 27.66 44.09
N THR A 16 -18.93 26.46 44.55
CA THR A 16 -18.07 25.29 44.43
C THR A 16 -18.03 24.87 42.94
N ALA A 17 -16.91 25.16 42.25
CA ALA A 17 -16.64 24.64 40.94
C ALA A 17 -16.51 23.11 41.05
N VAL A 18 -17.47 22.39 40.51
CA VAL A 18 -17.39 20.92 40.32
C VAL A 18 -16.28 20.68 39.30
N PRO A 19 -15.23 19.91 39.62
CA PRO A 19 -14.21 19.55 38.65
C PRO A 19 -14.90 18.74 37.55
N VAL A 20 -15.01 19.30 36.34
CA VAL A 20 -15.39 18.55 35.15
C VAL A 20 -14.23 17.58 34.89
N ALA A 21 -14.47 16.28 35.10
CA ALA A 21 -13.52 15.25 34.75
C ALA A 21 -13.13 15.47 33.26
N PRO A 22 -11.82 15.42 32.90
CA PRO A 22 -11.43 15.51 31.52
C PRO A 22 -12.17 14.40 30.76
N ALA A 23 -12.88 14.78 29.70
CA ALA A 23 -13.48 13.83 28.79
C ALA A 23 -12.36 12.87 28.37
N GLN A 24 -12.47 11.60 28.70
CA GLN A 24 -11.52 10.59 28.21
C GLN A 24 -11.52 10.73 26.70
N ALA A 25 -10.31 10.91 26.14
CA ALA A 25 -10.16 10.96 24.68
C ALA A 25 -10.81 9.69 24.15
N ALA A 26 -11.91 9.88 23.40
CA ALA A 26 -12.61 8.77 22.77
C ALA A 26 -11.59 7.92 22.01
N GLY A 27 -11.61 6.61 22.20
CA GLY A 27 -10.74 5.70 21.47
C GLY A 27 -10.87 5.97 19.98
N SER A 28 -9.90 5.59 19.18
CA SER A 28 -10.00 5.66 17.73
C SER A 28 -9.84 4.28 17.11
N CYS A 29 -10.61 3.99 16.06
CA CYS A 29 -10.51 2.75 15.30
C CYS A 29 -9.89 3.04 13.94
N SER A 30 -8.72 2.47 13.63
CA SER A 30 -7.99 2.73 12.40
C SER A 30 -7.67 1.44 11.65
N ILE A 31 -7.69 1.53 10.30
CA ILE A 31 -7.34 0.45 9.39
C ILE A 31 -5.99 0.69 8.73
N SER A 32 -5.26 -0.40 8.47
CA SER A 32 -4.05 -0.44 7.66
C SER A 32 -4.20 -1.50 6.58
N VAL A 33 -3.95 -1.12 5.32
CA VAL A 33 -4.00 -2.02 4.15
C VAL A 33 -2.67 -2.00 3.41
N PRO A 34 -2.34 -3.04 2.59
CA PRO A 34 -1.17 -3.00 1.73
C PRO A 34 -1.23 -1.81 0.76
N SER A 35 -0.26 -0.90 0.81
CA SER A 35 -0.21 0.26 -0.09
C SER A 35 -0.01 -0.13 -1.58
N LYS A 36 0.56 -1.33 -1.84
CA LYS A 36 0.80 -1.89 -3.17
C LYS A 36 0.23 -3.30 -3.28
N VAL A 37 -0.72 -3.48 -4.18
CA VAL A 37 -1.33 -4.77 -4.49
C VAL A 37 -1.00 -5.17 -5.92
N SER A 38 -0.54 -6.40 -6.12
CA SER A 38 -0.14 -6.93 -7.44
C SER A 38 -1.08 -8.05 -7.85
N ILE A 39 -1.81 -7.90 -8.94
CA ILE A 39 -2.69 -8.92 -9.51
C ILE A 39 -1.87 -9.83 -10.42
N TYR A 40 -1.78 -11.11 -10.06
CA TYR A 40 -0.97 -12.12 -10.76
C TYR A 40 -1.71 -13.46 -10.98
N SER A 41 -2.98 -13.50 -10.59
CA SER A 41 -3.91 -14.63 -10.73
C SER A 41 -5.33 -14.08 -10.87
N PRO A 42 -6.30 -14.89 -11.37
CA PRO A 42 -7.71 -14.46 -11.45
C PRO A 42 -8.31 -14.05 -10.11
N TYR A 43 -7.78 -14.59 -9.03
CA TYR A 43 -8.23 -14.38 -7.66
C TYR A 43 -7.03 -14.19 -6.72
N ARG A 44 -7.22 -13.33 -5.71
CA ARG A 44 -6.33 -13.22 -4.56
C ARG A 44 -7.05 -12.60 -3.37
N GLU A 45 -6.58 -12.89 -2.17
CA GLU A 45 -7.01 -12.25 -0.95
C GLU A 45 -6.18 -10.98 -0.67
N ILE A 46 -6.84 -9.98 -0.09
CA ILE A 46 -6.22 -8.76 0.42
C ILE A 46 -6.64 -8.61 1.88
N THR A 47 -5.66 -8.67 2.78
CA THR A 47 -5.89 -8.58 4.22
C THR A 47 -5.64 -7.16 4.70
N ALA A 48 -6.58 -6.60 5.43
CA ALA A 48 -6.46 -5.41 6.25
C ALA A 48 -6.09 -5.76 7.69
N LYS A 49 -5.50 -4.80 8.41
CA LYS A 49 -5.24 -4.90 9.85
C LYS A 49 -5.90 -3.73 10.56
N PHE A 50 -6.55 -4.02 11.66
CA PHE A 50 -7.15 -3.02 12.54
C PHE A 50 -6.20 -2.64 13.66
N SER A 51 -6.27 -1.39 14.11
CA SER A 51 -5.45 -0.89 15.21
C SER A 51 -5.86 -1.54 16.54
N ALA A 52 -4.97 -1.47 17.52
CA ALA A 52 -5.30 -1.85 18.90
C ALA A 52 -6.47 -1.03 19.47
N GLY A 53 -6.70 0.19 18.95
CA GLY A 53 -7.84 1.03 19.32
C GLY A 53 -9.17 0.42 18.86
N CYS A 54 -9.24 -0.18 17.64
CA CYS A 54 -10.43 -0.93 17.23
C CYS A 54 -10.70 -2.09 18.19
N VAL A 55 -9.69 -2.94 18.41
CA VAL A 55 -9.81 -4.14 19.26
C VAL A 55 -10.22 -3.79 20.70
N ARG A 56 -9.89 -2.61 21.18
CA ARG A 56 -10.17 -2.20 22.56
C ARG A 56 -11.48 -1.46 22.74
N TYR A 57 -11.90 -0.70 21.74
CA TYR A 57 -12.99 0.28 21.91
C TYR A 57 -14.14 0.09 20.94
N ALA A 58 -13.93 -0.53 19.77
CA ALA A 58 -15.00 -0.67 18.80
C ALA A 58 -15.76 -1.98 18.97
N GLN A 59 -17.09 -1.91 18.90
CA GLN A 59 -17.97 -3.06 18.72
C GLN A 59 -17.97 -3.47 17.25
N ASP A 60 -18.13 -2.47 16.35
CA ASP A 60 -18.15 -2.65 14.90
C ASP A 60 -17.46 -1.47 14.21
N ALA A 61 -16.86 -1.69 13.04
CA ALA A 61 -16.35 -0.62 12.19
C ALA A 61 -16.25 -1.04 10.72
N TRP A 62 -16.56 -0.11 9.79
CA TRP A 62 -16.59 -0.37 8.34
C TRP A 62 -15.78 0.64 7.56
N TRP A 63 -15.16 0.16 6.46
CA TRP A 63 -14.49 0.98 5.47
C TRP A 63 -14.85 0.52 4.07
N ASP A 64 -15.31 1.46 3.25
CA ASP A 64 -15.53 1.24 1.83
C ASP A 64 -14.22 1.29 1.02
N ILE A 65 -14.11 0.42 0.03
CA ILE A 65 -13.08 0.45 -1.00
C ILE A 65 -13.66 1.12 -2.23
N VAL A 66 -13.21 2.33 -2.54
CA VAL A 66 -13.78 3.16 -3.60
C VAL A 66 -12.76 3.43 -4.69
N HIS A 67 -13.05 2.99 -5.92
CA HIS A 67 -12.29 3.35 -7.10
C HIS A 67 -12.72 4.76 -7.58
N PRO A 68 -11.78 5.65 -8.00
CA PRO A 68 -12.09 7.04 -8.34
C PRO A 68 -13.08 7.21 -9.51
N THR A 69 -13.21 6.22 -10.40
CA THR A 69 -14.10 6.27 -11.59
C THR A 69 -15.12 5.15 -11.66
N GLN A 70 -14.92 4.04 -10.95
CA GLN A 70 -15.82 2.86 -10.96
C GLN A 70 -16.71 2.79 -9.71
N GLY A 71 -16.43 3.63 -8.71
CA GLY A 71 -17.18 3.67 -7.46
C GLY A 71 -16.84 2.52 -6.50
N TYR A 72 -17.84 2.06 -5.76
CA TYR A 72 -17.70 1.02 -4.74
C TYR A 72 -17.18 -0.31 -5.31
N SER A 73 -16.19 -0.88 -4.65
CA SER A 73 -15.51 -2.12 -5.08
C SER A 73 -15.46 -3.21 -4.00
N GLY A 74 -16.02 -2.96 -2.83
CA GLY A 74 -16.04 -3.83 -1.66
C GLY A 74 -15.73 -3.04 -0.39
N GLY A 75 -15.59 -3.72 0.73
CA GLY A 75 -15.31 -3.09 2.03
C GLY A 75 -14.55 -4.01 2.95
N PHE A 76 -14.00 -3.43 4.02
CA PHE A 76 -13.47 -4.14 5.17
C PHE A 76 -14.36 -3.91 6.37
N ASN A 77 -14.55 -4.95 7.16
CA ASN A 77 -15.36 -4.94 8.37
C ASN A 77 -14.53 -5.41 9.58
N TYR A 78 -14.59 -4.62 10.66
CA TYR A 78 -14.18 -5.06 11.98
C TYR A 78 -15.43 -5.57 12.71
N ASP A 79 -15.38 -6.81 13.20
CA ASP A 79 -16.51 -7.54 13.78
C ASP A 79 -16.48 -7.62 15.32
N GLY A 80 -15.75 -6.72 15.96
CA GLY A 80 -15.61 -6.73 17.42
C GLY A 80 -14.60 -7.76 17.97
N THR A 81 -14.11 -8.69 17.14
CA THR A 81 -13.28 -9.81 17.64
C THR A 81 -11.94 -9.95 16.93
N HIS A 82 -11.88 -9.80 15.62
CA HIS A 82 -10.69 -10.09 14.84
C HIS A 82 -9.90 -8.82 14.50
N SER A 83 -8.59 -8.82 14.78
CA SER A 83 -7.69 -7.70 14.44
C SER A 83 -7.35 -7.60 12.95
N THR A 84 -7.93 -8.46 12.12
CA THR A 84 -7.75 -8.48 10.66
C THR A 84 -9.05 -8.85 9.98
N ASP A 85 -9.24 -8.32 8.76
CA ASP A 85 -10.27 -8.78 7.83
C ASP A 85 -9.66 -9.02 6.46
N THR A 86 -10.24 -9.90 5.66
CA THR A 86 -9.72 -10.32 4.36
C THR A 86 -10.83 -10.30 3.32
N ILE A 87 -10.60 -9.58 2.23
CA ILE A 87 -11.50 -9.50 1.11
C ILE A 87 -11.02 -10.32 -0.08
N ASP A 88 -11.98 -10.83 -0.83
CA ASP A 88 -11.75 -11.48 -2.12
C ASP A 88 -11.58 -10.43 -3.22
N TRP A 89 -10.41 -10.43 -3.86
CA TRP A 89 -10.12 -9.56 -4.99
C TRP A 89 -9.98 -10.37 -6.27
N TYR A 90 -10.84 -10.07 -7.22
CA TYR A 90 -10.84 -10.66 -8.56
C TYR A 90 -10.17 -9.73 -9.55
N ASP A 91 -9.52 -10.27 -10.56
CA ASP A 91 -8.74 -9.52 -11.56
C ASP A 91 -9.61 -8.62 -12.47
N PHE A 92 -10.91 -8.85 -12.53
CA PHE A 92 -11.86 -7.99 -13.24
C PHE A 92 -12.27 -6.72 -12.47
N LYS A 93 -11.94 -6.59 -11.18
CA LYS A 93 -12.22 -5.39 -10.37
C LYS A 93 -11.37 -4.17 -10.77
N GLY A 94 -10.52 -4.32 -11.80
CA GLY A 94 -9.72 -3.25 -12.35
C GLY A 94 -8.43 -2.94 -11.58
N THR A 95 -7.72 -1.93 -12.09
CA THR A 95 -6.47 -1.42 -11.52
C THR A 95 -6.57 0.08 -11.25
N GLY A 96 -5.83 0.59 -10.28
CA GLY A 96 -5.84 2.01 -9.93
C GLY A 96 -5.48 2.24 -8.47
N THR A 97 -5.65 3.47 -8.02
CA THR A 97 -5.52 3.84 -6.60
C THR A 97 -6.90 3.95 -5.99
N PHE A 98 -7.23 3.00 -5.16
CA PHE A 98 -8.48 2.92 -4.41
C PHE A 98 -8.35 3.71 -3.11
N LYS A 99 -9.38 4.47 -2.75
CA LYS A 99 -9.52 5.06 -1.43
C LYS A 99 -10.19 4.04 -0.50
N ILE A 100 -9.66 3.90 0.69
CA ILE A 100 -10.28 3.16 1.79
C ILE A 100 -10.89 4.21 2.69
N ARG A 101 -12.20 4.33 2.64
CA ARG A 101 -12.98 5.43 3.21
C ARG A 101 -13.76 4.94 4.43
N PRO A 102 -13.71 5.64 5.57
CA PRO A 102 -14.51 5.29 6.73
C PRO A 102 -16.01 5.42 6.42
N GLU A 103 -16.80 4.50 6.92
CA GLU A 103 -18.26 4.50 6.81
C GLU A 103 -18.97 4.47 8.18
N GLY A 104 -18.22 4.25 9.26
CA GLY A 104 -18.69 4.28 10.63
C GLY A 104 -17.92 3.30 11.52
N ALA A 105 -17.73 3.68 12.77
CA ALA A 105 -17.25 2.82 13.83
C ALA A 105 -17.94 3.22 15.13
N TYR A 106 -18.39 2.24 15.89
CA TYR A 106 -19.16 2.44 17.10
C TYR A 106 -18.60 1.62 18.24
N ASP A 107 -18.66 2.15 19.45
CA ASP A 107 -18.37 1.41 20.67
C ASP A 107 -19.62 0.65 21.20
N ASP A 108 -19.49 0.04 22.39
CA ASP A 108 -20.57 -0.74 23.01
C ASP A 108 -21.80 0.11 23.42
N ASP A 109 -21.62 1.42 23.58
CA ASP A 109 -22.68 2.38 23.89
C ASP A 109 -23.28 3.01 22.62
N TYR A 110 -22.84 2.57 21.41
CA TYR A 110 -23.18 3.13 20.10
C TYR A 110 -22.70 4.56 19.86
N ASP A 111 -21.67 4.99 20.61
CA ASP A 111 -21.02 6.26 20.37
C ASP A 111 -20.03 6.15 19.20
N ASP A 112 -19.98 7.20 18.37
CA ASP A 112 -19.10 7.27 17.20
C ASP A 112 -17.62 7.28 17.59
N LEU A 113 -16.82 6.42 16.95
CA LEU A 113 -15.37 6.39 17.06
C LEU A 113 -14.70 7.01 15.84
N PRO A 114 -13.70 7.89 16.03
CA PRO A 114 -12.92 8.42 14.92
C PRO A 114 -12.22 7.32 14.13
N GLN A 115 -12.33 7.41 12.79
CA GLN A 115 -11.72 6.49 11.84
C GLN A 115 -10.73 7.21 10.92
N ASN A 116 -9.75 6.48 10.37
CA ASN A 116 -8.84 7.00 9.35
C ASN A 116 -9.28 6.66 7.94
N SER A 117 -8.83 7.47 6.99
CA SER A 117 -8.80 7.13 5.56
C SER A 117 -7.40 6.69 5.14
N THR A 118 -7.32 5.76 4.17
CA THR A 118 -6.04 5.34 3.57
C THR A 118 -6.21 5.02 2.10
N THR A 119 -5.15 4.56 1.43
CA THR A 119 -5.20 4.21 0.00
C THR A 119 -4.48 2.90 -0.28
N MET A 120 -4.97 2.20 -1.30
CA MET A 120 -4.40 0.98 -1.83
C MET A 120 -4.23 1.11 -3.34
N THR A 121 -3.00 0.93 -3.86
CA THR A 121 -2.77 0.95 -5.30
C THR A 121 -2.68 -0.48 -5.84
N VAL A 122 -3.62 -0.83 -6.70
CA VAL A 122 -3.75 -2.14 -7.35
C VAL A 122 -3.25 -2.04 -8.79
N LYS A 123 -2.30 -2.88 -9.18
CA LYS A 123 -1.80 -2.99 -10.55
C LYS A 123 -1.55 -4.45 -10.94
N LEU A 124 -1.48 -4.70 -12.22
CA LEU A 124 -1.11 -6.01 -12.75
C LEU A 124 0.33 -6.34 -12.36
N GLY A 125 0.57 -7.59 -12.00
CA GLY A 125 1.90 -8.11 -11.71
C GLY A 125 2.72 -8.33 -12.98
N SER A 126 4.03 -8.20 -12.88
CA SER A 126 4.96 -8.54 -13.96
C SER A 126 6.01 -9.56 -13.52
N ARG A 127 6.64 -10.19 -14.49
CA ARG A 127 7.82 -11.05 -14.32
C ARG A 127 8.89 -10.58 -15.29
N THR A 128 10.11 -10.42 -14.80
CA THR A 128 11.27 -10.07 -15.62
C THR A 128 12.36 -11.11 -15.39
N THR A 129 12.89 -11.68 -16.46
CA THR A 129 14.04 -12.59 -16.42
C THR A 129 15.18 -11.98 -17.22
N ALA A 130 16.42 -12.38 -16.93
CA ALA A 130 17.60 -11.95 -17.68
C ALA A 130 18.57 -13.10 -17.86
N SER A 131 19.18 -13.15 -19.06
CA SER A 131 20.33 -13.97 -19.37
C SER A 131 21.44 -13.09 -19.94
N SER A 132 22.69 -13.52 -19.85
CA SER A 132 23.79 -12.73 -20.38
C SER A 132 24.88 -13.62 -20.99
N THR A 133 25.51 -13.09 -22.04
CA THR A 133 26.70 -13.67 -22.68
C THR A 133 27.81 -12.65 -22.71
N ARG A 134 29.07 -13.10 -22.71
CA ARG A 134 30.25 -12.24 -22.83
C ARG A 134 30.99 -12.60 -24.11
N SER A 135 31.43 -11.56 -24.84
CA SER A 135 32.37 -11.68 -25.96
C SER A 135 33.43 -10.60 -25.80
N GLY A 136 34.66 -11.00 -25.48
CA GLY A 136 35.73 -10.07 -25.12
C GLY A 136 35.37 -9.15 -23.96
N ARG A 137 35.43 -7.85 -24.21
CA ARG A 137 35.10 -6.80 -23.24
C ARG A 137 33.62 -6.35 -23.28
N TYR A 138 32.78 -7.06 -24.03
CA TYR A 138 31.36 -6.74 -24.12
C TYR A 138 30.49 -7.82 -23.48
N VAL A 139 29.50 -7.38 -22.73
CA VAL A 139 28.43 -8.23 -22.19
C VAL A 139 27.13 -7.88 -22.91
N THR A 140 26.47 -8.88 -23.47
CA THR A 140 25.13 -8.76 -24.03
C THR A 140 24.15 -9.38 -23.04
N VAL A 141 23.18 -8.57 -22.56
CA VAL A 141 22.13 -9.00 -21.65
C VAL A 141 20.80 -9.02 -22.41
N LYS A 142 20.15 -10.18 -22.40
CA LYS A 142 18.81 -10.38 -22.95
C LYS A 142 17.82 -10.44 -21.79
N GLY A 143 16.94 -9.44 -21.69
CA GLY A 143 15.81 -9.40 -20.75
C GLY A 143 14.53 -9.91 -21.43
N MET A 144 13.69 -10.61 -20.68
CA MET A 144 12.33 -10.95 -21.08
C MET A 144 11.35 -10.47 -20.02
N ALA A 145 10.38 -9.65 -20.42
CA ALA A 145 9.32 -9.15 -19.57
C ALA A 145 7.98 -9.76 -19.95
N LYS A 146 7.23 -10.19 -18.94
CA LYS A 146 5.84 -10.63 -19.06
C LYS A 146 5.00 -9.86 -18.05
N ARG A 147 3.73 -9.57 -18.37
CA ARG A 147 2.75 -9.03 -17.43
C ARG A 147 1.55 -9.96 -17.35
N TYR A 148 0.88 -9.93 -16.20
CA TYR A 148 -0.39 -10.62 -16.05
C TYR A 148 -1.44 -9.99 -16.98
N SER A 149 -2.28 -10.80 -17.56
CA SER A 149 -3.40 -10.40 -18.44
C SER A 149 -4.68 -11.06 -17.93
N PRO A 150 -5.63 -10.31 -17.37
CA PRO A 150 -6.93 -10.84 -16.93
C PRO A 150 -7.65 -11.60 -18.03
N ALA A 151 -7.70 -11.03 -19.25
CA ALA A 151 -8.36 -11.67 -20.41
C ALA A 151 -7.76 -13.03 -20.79
N ALA A 152 -6.51 -13.32 -20.42
CA ALA A 152 -5.85 -14.57 -20.72
C ALA A 152 -5.67 -15.46 -19.48
N GLY A 153 -6.10 -15.03 -18.29
CA GLY A 153 -5.93 -15.71 -17.02
C GLY A 153 -4.48 -16.01 -16.67
N GLY A 154 -3.49 -15.26 -17.23
CA GLY A 154 -2.09 -15.59 -17.05
C GLY A 154 -1.11 -14.59 -17.63
N TYR A 155 0.19 -14.93 -17.51
CA TYR A 155 1.26 -14.04 -18.00
C TYR A 155 1.42 -14.09 -19.52
N ARG A 156 1.46 -12.90 -20.15
CA ARG A 156 1.71 -12.69 -21.57
C ARG A 156 2.94 -11.81 -21.80
N PRO A 157 3.61 -11.88 -22.97
CA PRO A 157 4.70 -10.98 -23.30
C PRO A 157 4.30 -9.52 -23.06
N TRP A 158 5.17 -8.75 -22.39
CA TRP A 158 4.95 -7.33 -22.16
C TRP A 158 5.68 -6.51 -23.21
N SER A 159 5.02 -6.30 -24.34
CA SER A 159 5.51 -5.46 -25.44
C SER A 159 5.52 -3.99 -25.01
N GLY A 160 6.53 -3.23 -25.46
CA GLY A 160 6.66 -1.81 -25.19
C GLY A 160 7.06 -1.46 -23.74
N ALA A 161 7.39 -2.44 -22.91
CA ALA A 161 7.84 -2.18 -21.55
C ALA A 161 9.20 -1.45 -21.55
N LYS A 162 9.27 -0.30 -20.86
CA LYS A 162 10.54 0.37 -20.61
C LYS A 162 11.36 -0.48 -19.63
N ALA A 163 12.60 -0.76 -19.98
CA ALA A 163 13.52 -1.57 -19.19
C ALA A 163 14.87 -0.87 -19.04
N SER A 164 15.51 -1.01 -17.91
CA SER A 164 16.86 -0.56 -17.63
C SER A 164 17.79 -1.73 -17.38
N LEU A 165 18.98 -1.68 -17.98
CA LEU A 165 20.10 -2.52 -17.63
C LEU A 165 20.82 -1.91 -16.43
N GLN A 166 21.04 -2.70 -15.41
CA GLN A 166 21.79 -2.32 -14.24
C GLN A 166 22.94 -3.27 -14.00
N MET A 167 24.06 -2.75 -13.47
CA MET A 167 25.22 -3.55 -13.09
C MET A 167 25.68 -3.23 -11.67
N LYS A 168 26.42 -4.17 -11.06
CA LYS A 168 27.21 -3.94 -9.84
C LYS A 168 28.54 -4.69 -9.88
N SER A 169 29.54 -4.16 -9.18
CA SER A 169 30.90 -4.72 -9.21
C SER A 169 31.12 -5.89 -8.25
N CYS A 170 30.38 -5.95 -7.16
CA CYS A 170 30.47 -7.02 -6.15
C CYS A 170 29.07 -7.43 -5.67
N SER A 171 28.97 -8.53 -4.91
CA SER A 171 27.71 -9.07 -4.41
C SER A 171 26.94 -8.10 -3.49
N SER A 172 27.66 -7.35 -2.67
CA SER A 172 27.10 -6.37 -1.72
C SER A 172 27.06 -4.94 -2.27
N CYS A 173 27.65 -4.68 -3.44
CA CYS A 173 27.66 -3.34 -4.05
C CYS A 173 26.26 -2.90 -4.50
N SER A 174 26.04 -1.60 -4.52
CA SER A 174 24.82 -0.99 -5.04
C SER A 174 24.72 -1.15 -6.56
N TRP A 175 23.50 -1.30 -7.05
CA TRP A 175 23.18 -1.35 -8.47
C TRP A 175 23.36 0.02 -9.12
N LYS A 176 24.06 0.07 -10.24
CA LYS A 176 24.25 1.27 -11.06
C LYS A 176 23.53 1.12 -12.39
N TYR A 177 22.85 2.17 -12.80
CA TYR A 177 22.24 2.25 -14.14
C TYR A 177 23.30 2.22 -15.21
N VAL A 178 23.03 1.53 -16.32
CA VAL A 178 23.92 1.44 -17.48
C VAL A 178 23.26 2.06 -18.70
N LYS A 179 22.09 1.59 -19.07
CA LYS A 179 21.31 2.08 -20.21
C LYS A 179 19.86 1.60 -20.12
N SER A 180 18.99 2.18 -20.94
CA SER A 180 17.62 1.74 -21.11
C SER A 180 17.36 1.15 -22.48
N GLY A 181 16.25 0.45 -22.60
CA GLY A 181 15.70 -0.10 -23.82
C GLY A 181 14.21 -0.37 -23.66
N THR A 182 13.56 -0.76 -24.76
CA THR A 182 12.13 -1.10 -24.78
C THR A 182 11.97 -2.53 -25.29
N THR A 183 11.07 -3.28 -24.67
CA THR A 183 10.79 -4.66 -25.12
C THR A 183 10.05 -4.67 -26.45
N ASN A 184 10.37 -5.63 -27.30
CA ASN A 184 9.69 -5.88 -28.58
C ASN A 184 8.34 -6.61 -28.38
N GLY A 185 7.67 -6.97 -29.48
CA GLY A 185 6.38 -7.68 -29.46
C GLY A 185 6.38 -9.01 -28.68
N SER A 186 7.53 -9.67 -28.56
CA SER A 186 7.71 -10.89 -27.76
C SER A 186 8.11 -10.61 -26.30
N GLY A 187 8.10 -9.34 -25.86
CA GLY A 187 8.50 -8.95 -24.52
C GLY A 187 10.02 -8.99 -24.28
N VAL A 188 10.82 -9.03 -25.33
CA VAL A 188 12.29 -9.18 -25.26
C VAL A 188 12.97 -7.84 -25.49
N VAL A 189 14.00 -7.54 -24.66
CA VAL A 189 14.94 -6.45 -24.85
C VAL A 189 16.36 -7.00 -24.81
N THR A 190 17.22 -6.54 -25.74
CA THR A 190 18.64 -6.92 -25.77
C THR A 190 19.49 -5.67 -25.64
N MET A 191 20.40 -5.68 -24.67
CA MET A 191 21.24 -4.53 -24.34
C MET A 191 22.70 -4.98 -24.23
N LYS A 192 23.61 -4.30 -24.95
CA LYS A 192 25.07 -4.57 -24.94
C LYS A 192 25.76 -3.48 -24.14
N ALA A 193 26.70 -3.86 -23.28
CA ALA A 193 27.49 -2.96 -22.45
C ALA A 193 28.95 -3.38 -22.41
N TYR A 194 29.84 -2.40 -22.24
CA TYR A 194 31.28 -2.65 -22.04
C TYR A 194 31.55 -3.01 -20.56
N ALA A 195 32.37 -4.03 -20.34
CA ALA A 195 32.86 -4.39 -19.01
C ALA A 195 34.22 -5.12 -19.15
N SER A 196 35.30 -4.50 -18.73
CA SER A 196 36.62 -5.10 -18.75
C SER A 196 36.81 -6.23 -17.75
N THR A 197 36.02 -6.22 -16.67
CA THR A 197 36.05 -7.22 -15.60
C THR A 197 34.68 -7.85 -15.40
N SER A 198 34.61 -8.98 -14.68
CA SER A 198 33.36 -9.64 -14.35
C SER A 198 32.46 -8.75 -13.49
N ARG A 199 31.18 -8.66 -13.82
CA ARG A 199 30.16 -7.84 -13.17
C ARG A 199 28.88 -8.64 -12.99
N TYR A 200 28.02 -8.17 -12.06
CA TYR A 200 26.64 -8.64 -11.90
C TYR A 200 25.72 -7.75 -12.75
N TRP A 201 24.78 -8.37 -13.42
CA TRP A 201 23.84 -7.71 -14.35
C TRP A 201 22.41 -8.09 -14.05
N ARG A 202 21.51 -7.13 -14.12
CA ARG A 202 20.05 -7.38 -14.09
C ARG A 202 19.32 -6.44 -15.02
N VAL A 203 18.13 -6.85 -15.41
CA VAL A 203 17.16 -6.02 -16.14
C VAL A 203 16.03 -5.64 -15.18
N VAL A 204 15.65 -4.38 -15.18
CA VAL A 204 14.55 -3.86 -14.36
C VAL A 204 13.53 -3.23 -15.29
N THR A 205 12.30 -3.72 -15.31
CA THR A 205 11.18 -3.07 -15.99
C THR A 205 10.61 -1.95 -15.11
N SER A 206 10.20 -0.84 -15.72
CA SER A 206 9.61 0.29 -15.02
C SER A 206 8.13 0.05 -14.71
N ASP A 207 7.65 0.64 -13.61
CA ASP A 207 6.22 0.74 -13.33
C ASP A 207 5.50 1.54 -14.42
N THR A 208 4.24 1.16 -14.66
CA THR A 208 3.30 1.98 -15.44
C THR A 208 2.08 2.34 -14.57
N SER A 209 1.12 3.06 -15.12
CA SER A 209 -0.15 3.32 -14.44
C SER A 209 -0.87 2.03 -14.02
N SER A 210 -0.81 0.97 -14.84
CA SER A 210 -1.57 -0.27 -14.65
C SER A 210 -0.73 -1.52 -14.33
N THR A 211 0.60 -1.45 -14.34
CA THR A 211 1.47 -2.63 -14.16
C THR A 211 2.67 -2.28 -13.28
N TRP A 212 2.92 -3.10 -12.25
CA TRP A 212 4.14 -3.02 -11.44
C TRP A 212 5.33 -3.53 -12.24
N GLY A 213 6.40 -2.74 -12.33
CA GLY A 213 7.69 -3.17 -12.86
C GLY A 213 8.38 -4.15 -11.91
N ARG A 214 9.37 -4.88 -12.43
CA ARG A 214 10.11 -5.85 -11.63
C ARG A 214 11.56 -5.99 -12.07
N ALA A 215 12.44 -6.18 -11.10
CA ALA A 215 13.82 -6.58 -11.38
C ALA A 215 13.89 -8.09 -11.65
N SER A 216 14.73 -8.47 -12.62
CA SER A 216 15.12 -9.87 -12.82
C SER A 216 16.05 -10.35 -11.71
N SER A 217 16.20 -11.67 -11.57
CA SER A 217 17.41 -12.23 -10.97
C SER A 217 18.64 -11.72 -11.71
N TYR A 218 19.78 -11.68 -11.05
CA TYR A 218 21.03 -11.24 -11.67
C TYR A 218 21.80 -12.40 -12.31
N THR A 219 22.62 -12.04 -13.27
CA THR A 219 23.63 -12.92 -13.88
C THR A 219 25.02 -12.32 -13.66
N LYS A 220 26.06 -13.16 -13.55
CA LYS A 220 27.46 -12.72 -13.43
C LYS A 220 28.20 -13.07 -14.70
N ARG A 221 28.88 -12.09 -15.32
CA ARG A 221 29.74 -12.24 -16.51
C ARG A 221 30.94 -11.33 -16.42
#